data_eadc0bd7f05a39bd1c8988bb56b76392
#
_entry.id   eadc0bd7f05a39bd1c8988bb56b76392
#
_cell.length_a   1.000
_cell.length_b   1.000
_cell.length_c   1.000
_cell.angle_alpha   90.00
_cell.angle_beta   90.00
_cell.angle_gamma   90.00
#
_symmetry.space_group_name_H-M   'P 1'
#
loop_
_entity.id
_entity.type
_entity.pdbx_description
1 polymer ?
#
loop_
_entity_poly.entity_id
_entity_poly.type
_entity_poly.pdbx_seq_one_letter_code
_entity_poly.pdbx_strand_id
1 'polypeptide(L)'
;MALKKRHRLYLLYLVAQKKIIIVGASSGIGREIANTYVTMGYKVGITGRREHLLNELKENYPDQIITSCFDVMESENHEKLRKLIEDLGGLDVLIYNSGYGDPSKELNWEIENRTTKTNVNGFVEIVGYAFNYFVQQRYGQIAITSSVAGVRGNSWAPAYSASKAFMSNYAEGLNIKAKRLKKNISVTDIRPGFIDTKKSKGNAQFWVVRKEIAVKEIIKAIEKKKRVVYITKRWGLVAQIMKLLPYSIYRRIV
;
A
#
# COMPACT_ATOMS: atom_id res chain seq x y z
N MET A 1 -2.63 44.52 1.95
CA MET A 1 -2.31 43.49 2.97
C MET A 1 -2.85 42.11 2.58
N ALA A 2 -4.05 41.96 2.06
CA ALA A 2 -4.65 40.67 1.65
C ALA A 2 -3.95 39.96 0.48
N LEU A 3 -3.45 40.68 -0.53
CA LEU A 3 -2.72 40.10 -1.67
C LEU A 3 -1.37 39.48 -1.25
N LYS A 4 -0.62 40.11 -0.35
CA LYS A 4 0.64 39.55 0.18
C LYS A 4 0.40 38.28 1.01
N LYS A 5 -0.72 38.22 1.73
CA LYS A 5 -1.10 37.02 2.52
C LYS A 5 -1.53 35.87 1.60
N ARG A 6 -2.27 36.14 0.51
CA ARG A 6 -2.63 35.16 -0.52
C ARG A 6 -1.39 34.65 -1.28
N HIS A 7 -0.48 35.54 -1.65
CA HIS A 7 0.76 35.18 -2.35
C HIS A 7 1.68 34.33 -1.46
N ARG A 8 1.79 34.67 -0.17
CA ARG A 8 2.54 33.89 0.82
C ARG A 8 1.91 32.53 1.10
N LEU A 9 0.58 32.44 1.14
CA LEU A 9 -0.16 31.17 1.23
C LEU A 9 0.02 30.33 -0.04
N TYR A 10 0.01 30.94 -1.22
CA TYR A 10 0.24 30.27 -2.49
C TYR A 10 1.68 29.77 -2.62
N LEU A 11 2.67 30.54 -2.20
CA LEU A 11 4.08 30.11 -2.10
C LEU A 11 4.28 29.02 -1.05
N LEU A 12 3.63 29.07 0.10
CA LEU A 12 3.63 28.01 1.10
C LEU A 12 2.92 26.74 0.58
N TYR A 13 1.88 26.89 -0.22
CA TYR A 13 1.18 25.78 -0.89
C TYR A 13 2.06 25.13 -1.96
N LEU A 14 2.82 25.90 -2.74
CA LEU A 14 3.80 25.38 -3.71
C LEU A 14 5.02 24.71 -3.05
N VAL A 15 5.42 25.18 -1.87
CA VAL A 15 6.57 24.64 -1.12
C VAL A 15 6.23 23.35 -0.35
N ALA A 16 4.95 23.02 -0.16
CA ALA A 16 4.50 21.94 0.72
C ALA A 16 3.73 20.81 0.00
N GLN A 17 3.82 20.69 -1.32
CA GLN A 17 3.19 19.53 -1.99
C GLN A 17 3.96 18.26 -1.64
N LYS A 18 3.35 17.41 -0.80
CA LYS A 18 3.89 16.09 -0.50
C LYS A 18 4.10 15.29 -1.78
N LYS A 19 5.23 14.63 -1.85
CA LYS A 19 5.63 13.73 -2.92
C LYS A 19 5.30 12.31 -2.52
N ILE A 20 4.43 11.69 -3.27
CA ILE A 20 3.82 10.41 -2.93
C ILE A 20 4.14 9.41 -4.02
N ILE A 21 4.66 8.24 -3.67
CA ILE A 21 4.83 7.13 -4.62
C ILE A 21 3.88 5.99 -4.24
N ILE A 22 3.16 5.48 -5.24
CA ILE A 22 2.23 4.36 -5.09
C ILE A 22 2.71 3.19 -5.93
N VAL A 23 3.15 2.13 -5.27
CA VAL A 23 3.58 0.89 -5.91
C VAL A 23 2.36 -0.01 -6.13
N GLY A 24 2.05 -0.29 -7.41
CA GLY A 24 0.86 -1.05 -7.79
C GLY A 24 -0.38 -0.18 -8.00
N ALA A 25 -0.26 0.85 -8.85
CA ALA A 25 -1.30 1.83 -9.14
C ALA A 25 -2.02 1.65 -10.48
N SER A 26 -1.72 0.61 -11.26
CA SER A 26 -2.35 0.41 -12.58
C SER A 26 -3.86 0.08 -12.50
N SER A 27 -4.39 -0.33 -11.34
CA SER A 27 -5.83 -0.63 -11.16
C SER A 27 -6.24 -0.68 -9.69
N GLY A 28 -7.53 -0.86 -9.43
CA GLY A 28 -8.09 -1.14 -8.11
C GLY A 28 -7.82 -0.03 -7.08
N ILE A 29 -7.44 -0.43 -5.88
CA ILE A 29 -7.22 0.47 -4.75
C ILE A 29 -6.08 1.45 -5.05
N GLY A 30 -4.95 0.97 -5.60
CA GLY A 30 -3.79 1.83 -5.87
C GLY A 30 -4.09 2.93 -6.88
N ARG A 31 -4.84 2.62 -7.95
CA ARG A 31 -5.30 3.63 -8.93
C ARG A 31 -6.22 4.66 -8.28
N GLU A 32 -7.13 4.22 -7.43
CA GLU A 32 -8.05 5.12 -6.74
C GLU A 32 -7.35 6.01 -5.71
N ILE A 33 -6.32 5.48 -5.03
CA ILE A 33 -5.45 6.29 -4.16
C ILE A 33 -4.72 7.36 -4.97
N ALA A 34 -4.17 7.00 -6.15
CA ALA A 34 -3.49 7.94 -7.04
C ALA A 34 -4.43 9.06 -7.48
N ASN A 35 -5.61 8.72 -7.99
CA ASN A 35 -6.64 9.69 -8.37
C ASN A 35 -6.98 10.64 -7.22
N THR A 36 -7.18 10.10 -6.03
CA THR A 36 -7.55 10.91 -4.87
C THR A 36 -6.44 11.89 -4.48
N TYR A 37 -5.17 11.46 -4.45
CA TYR A 37 -4.07 12.37 -4.11
C TYR A 37 -3.85 13.44 -5.19
N VAL A 38 -4.00 13.09 -6.47
CA VAL A 38 -3.91 14.06 -7.56
C VAL A 38 -5.02 15.12 -7.46
N THR A 39 -6.27 14.71 -7.21
CA THR A 39 -7.39 15.67 -7.00
C THR A 39 -7.20 16.55 -5.76
N MET A 40 -6.40 16.11 -4.79
CA MET A 40 -5.97 16.93 -3.65
C MET A 40 -4.79 17.86 -3.98
N GLY A 41 -4.29 17.87 -5.22
CA GLY A 41 -3.20 18.73 -5.69
C GLY A 41 -1.79 18.19 -5.45
N TYR A 42 -1.61 16.93 -5.06
CA TYR A 42 -0.28 16.36 -4.82
C TYR A 42 0.40 15.88 -6.11
N LYS A 43 1.74 15.87 -6.11
CA LYS A 43 2.54 15.18 -7.12
C LYS A 43 2.65 13.70 -6.74
N VAL A 44 2.40 12.81 -7.71
CA VAL A 44 2.28 11.37 -7.47
C VAL A 44 3.13 10.58 -8.46
N GLY A 45 4.08 9.81 -7.95
CA GLY A 45 4.76 8.76 -8.70
C GLY A 45 3.91 7.48 -8.66
N ILE A 46 3.66 6.87 -9.80
CA ILE A 46 2.88 5.63 -9.89
C ILE A 46 3.66 4.52 -10.58
N THR A 47 3.54 3.31 -10.04
CA THR A 47 4.20 2.15 -10.63
C THR A 47 3.25 0.98 -10.87
N GLY A 48 3.65 0.09 -11.76
CA GLY A 48 2.93 -1.14 -12.09
C GLY A 48 3.46 -1.79 -13.36
N ARG A 49 2.96 -2.99 -13.68
CA ARG A 49 3.40 -3.79 -14.84
C ARG A 49 2.70 -3.45 -16.16
N ARG A 50 1.58 -2.76 -16.09
CA ARG A 50 0.74 -2.45 -17.25
C ARG A 50 0.93 -1.00 -17.62
N GLU A 51 1.91 -0.76 -18.47
CA GLU A 51 2.35 0.57 -18.88
C GLU A 51 1.19 1.41 -19.46
N HIS A 52 0.39 0.82 -20.36
CA HIS A 52 -0.75 1.50 -20.97
C HIS A 52 -1.74 2.07 -19.92
N LEU A 53 -1.98 1.33 -18.81
CA LEU A 53 -2.87 1.81 -17.73
C LEU A 53 -2.23 2.90 -16.86
N LEU A 54 -0.91 2.92 -16.76
CA LEU A 54 -0.19 4.00 -16.07
C LEU A 54 -0.22 5.26 -16.93
N ASN A 55 0.01 5.12 -18.24
CA ASN A 55 -0.01 6.23 -19.19
C ASN A 55 -1.40 6.85 -19.31
N GLU A 56 -2.47 6.04 -19.37
CA GLU A 56 -3.86 6.53 -19.34
C GLU A 56 -4.12 7.43 -18.11
N LEU A 57 -3.57 7.06 -16.94
CA LEU A 57 -3.71 7.87 -15.75
C LEU A 57 -2.88 9.16 -15.82
N LYS A 58 -1.67 9.08 -16.39
CA LYS A 58 -0.78 10.23 -16.59
C LYS A 58 -1.37 11.23 -17.58
N GLU A 59 -2.00 10.76 -18.66
CA GLU A 59 -2.66 11.62 -19.66
C GLU A 59 -3.76 12.48 -19.04
N ASN A 60 -4.50 11.95 -18.05
CA ASN A 60 -5.50 12.73 -17.33
C ASN A 60 -4.90 13.80 -16.39
N TYR A 61 -3.62 13.63 -15.97
CA TYR A 61 -2.95 14.50 -15.00
C TYR A 61 -1.46 14.65 -15.34
N PRO A 62 -1.11 15.23 -16.50
CA PRO A 62 0.25 15.22 -17.06
C PRO A 62 1.28 15.91 -16.15
N ASP A 63 0.90 16.98 -15.46
CA ASP A 63 1.78 17.79 -14.61
C ASP A 63 1.97 17.23 -13.20
N GLN A 64 1.12 16.28 -12.80
CA GLN A 64 1.08 15.77 -11.43
C GLN A 64 1.52 14.32 -11.32
N ILE A 65 1.46 13.54 -12.42
CA ILE A 65 1.79 12.11 -12.41
C ILE A 65 3.09 11.83 -13.14
N ILE A 66 3.98 11.11 -12.45
CA ILE A 66 5.18 10.50 -13.02
C ILE A 66 5.01 8.98 -12.97
N THR A 67 5.29 8.31 -14.08
CA THR A 67 5.13 6.86 -14.20
C THR A 67 6.47 6.13 -14.19
N SER A 68 6.51 4.95 -13.61
CA SER A 68 7.60 4.00 -13.74
C SER A 68 7.04 2.59 -13.92
N CYS A 69 7.25 2.01 -15.11
CA CYS A 69 6.74 0.67 -15.42
C CYS A 69 7.75 -0.40 -15.01
N PHE A 70 7.38 -1.26 -14.06
CA PHE A 70 8.18 -2.42 -13.67
C PHE A 70 7.34 -3.50 -12.96
N ASP A 71 7.86 -4.72 -12.94
CA ASP A 71 7.32 -5.81 -12.13
C ASP A 71 8.11 -5.92 -10.82
N VAL A 72 7.42 -5.88 -9.70
CA VAL A 72 8.02 -6.03 -8.36
C VAL A 72 8.66 -7.42 -8.13
N MET A 73 8.42 -8.39 -9.02
CA MET A 73 9.05 -9.71 -8.97
C MET A 73 10.45 -9.74 -9.60
N GLU A 74 10.83 -8.72 -10.37
CA GLU A 74 12.17 -8.57 -10.92
C GLU A 74 13.15 -8.11 -9.84
N SER A 75 14.45 -8.28 -10.09
CA SER A 75 15.53 -7.75 -9.26
C SER A 75 15.80 -6.28 -9.57
N GLU A 76 16.51 -5.61 -8.65
CA GLU A 76 16.98 -4.22 -8.83
C GLU A 76 15.86 -3.17 -8.99
N ASN A 77 14.66 -3.49 -8.51
CA ASN A 77 13.55 -2.54 -8.54
C ASN A 77 13.78 -1.30 -7.66
N HIS A 78 14.68 -1.40 -6.69
CA HIS A 78 15.12 -0.25 -5.90
C HIS A 78 15.79 0.84 -6.75
N GLU A 79 16.49 0.49 -7.84
CA GLU A 79 17.06 1.46 -8.77
C GLU A 79 15.98 2.20 -9.58
N LYS A 80 14.94 1.48 -10.02
CA LYS A 80 13.78 2.09 -10.69
C LYS A 80 13.00 3.00 -9.72
N LEU A 81 12.90 2.59 -8.46
CA LEU A 81 12.31 3.43 -7.41
C LEU A 81 13.17 4.67 -7.13
N ARG A 82 14.50 4.54 -7.06
CA ARG A 82 15.44 5.65 -6.89
C ARG A 82 15.24 6.71 -7.98
N LYS A 83 15.25 6.26 -9.24
CA LYS A 83 15.00 7.16 -10.37
C LYS A 83 13.65 7.87 -10.29
N LEU A 84 12.59 7.14 -9.94
CA LEU A 84 11.25 7.75 -9.76
C LEU A 84 11.23 8.79 -8.63
N ILE A 85 11.97 8.56 -7.54
CA ILE A 85 12.12 9.54 -6.45
C ILE A 85 12.84 10.81 -6.95
N GLU A 86 13.91 10.65 -7.75
CA GLU A 86 14.66 11.76 -8.34
C GLU A 86 13.76 12.57 -9.30
N ASP A 87 13.05 11.91 -10.20
CA ASP A 87 12.14 12.54 -11.17
C ASP A 87 10.98 13.27 -10.46
N LEU A 88 10.51 12.75 -9.33
CA LEU A 88 9.47 13.36 -8.49
C LEU A 88 10.03 14.53 -7.65
N GLY A 89 11.34 14.63 -7.52
CA GLY A 89 12.06 15.61 -6.71
C GLY A 89 12.05 15.29 -5.22
N GLY A 90 11.93 14.02 -4.82
CA GLY A 90 11.95 13.51 -3.44
C GLY A 90 10.80 12.58 -3.11
N LEU A 91 10.71 12.16 -1.84
CA LEU A 91 9.67 11.26 -1.35
C LEU A 91 9.26 11.63 0.08
N ASP A 92 7.96 11.82 0.31
CA ASP A 92 7.37 12.02 1.64
C ASP A 92 6.54 10.81 2.09
N VAL A 93 5.86 10.15 1.14
CA VAL A 93 4.99 8.99 1.41
C VAL A 93 5.21 7.91 0.38
N LEU A 94 5.59 6.70 0.82
CA LEU A 94 5.52 5.49 0.01
C LEU A 94 4.27 4.70 0.36
N ILE A 95 3.48 4.31 -0.63
CA ILE A 95 2.32 3.41 -0.47
C ILE A 95 2.61 2.13 -1.24
N TYR A 96 2.91 1.04 -0.54
CA TYR A 96 3.06 -0.27 -1.15
C TYR A 96 1.71 -0.97 -1.21
N ASN A 97 1.10 -0.95 -2.40
CA ASN A 97 -0.19 -1.55 -2.68
C ASN A 97 -0.10 -2.73 -3.66
N SER A 98 1.08 -3.00 -4.23
CA SER A 98 1.27 -4.18 -5.07
C SER A 98 1.01 -5.44 -4.28
N GLY A 99 0.35 -6.41 -4.91
CA GLY A 99 0.06 -7.69 -4.27
C GLY A 99 -0.55 -8.68 -5.25
N TYR A 100 -0.27 -9.95 -5.00
CA TYR A 100 -0.83 -11.08 -5.72
C TYR A 100 -1.35 -12.10 -4.71
N GLY A 101 -2.41 -12.81 -5.08
CA GLY A 101 -2.96 -13.91 -4.30
C GLY A 101 -4.18 -14.45 -5.01
N ASP A 102 -4.01 -15.62 -5.60
CA ASP A 102 -5.09 -16.41 -6.18
C ASP A 102 -5.29 -17.67 -5.32
N PRO A 103 -6.46 -18.30 -5.35
CA PRO A 103 -6.68 -19.57 -4.68
C PRO A 103 -5.70 -20.64 -5.18
N SER A 104 -5.17 -21.44 -4.25
CA SER A 104 -4.20 -22.50 -4.55
C SER A 104 -4.53 -23.74 -3.72
N LYS A 105 -5.68 -24.37 -4.03
CA LYS A 105 -6.16 -25.55 -3.28
C LYS A 105 -5.19 -26.71 -3.31
N GLU A 106 -4.52 -26.92 -4.45
CA GLU A 106 -3.57 -28.02 -4.69
C GLU A 106 -2.12 -27.59 -4.49
N LEU A 107 -1.89 -26.45 -3.86
CA LEU A 107 -0.55 -25.85 -3.64
C LEU A 107 0.24 -25.71 -4.96
N ASN A 108 -0.42 -25.18 -5.99
CA ASN A 108 0.21 -24.94 -7.29
C ASN A 108 1.43 -24.04 -7.14
N TRP A 109 2.60 -24.58 -7.51
CA TRP A 109 3.89 -23.91 -7.33
C TRP A 109 3.95 -22.54 -8.01
N GLU A 110 3.38 -22.37 -9.19
CA GLU A 110 3.41 -21.07 -9.90
C GLU A 110 2.65 -19.99 -9.12
N ILE A 111 1.48 -20.34 -8.55
CA ILE A 111 0.67 -19.43 -7.72
C ILE A 111 1.40 -19.10 -6.42
N GLU A 112 1.91 -20.12 -5.72
CA GLU A 112 2.63 -19.96 -4.45
C GLU A 112 3.91 -19.13 -4.63
N ASN A 113 4.73 -19.46 -5.64
CA ASN A 113 5.97 -18.75 -5.98
C ASN A 113 5.70 -17.30 -6.41
N ARG A 114 4.70 -17.08 -7.25
CA ARG A 114 4.31 -15.73 -7.67
C ARG A 114 3.81 -14.90 -6.48
N THR A 115 3.07 -15.52 -5.57
CA THR A 115 2.61 -14.87 -4.34
C THR A 115 3.77 -14.43 -3.47
N THR A 116 4.74 -15.31 -3.23
CA THR A 116 5.92 -15.01 -2.41
C THR A 116 6.83 -13.99 -3.08
N LYS A 117 7.12 -14.14 -4.36
CA LYS A 117 7.93 -13.15 -5.10
C LYS A 117 7.31 -11.75 -5.05
N THR A 118 5.98 -11.63 -5.26
CA THR A 118 5.31 -10.33 -5.25
C THR A 118 5.18 -9.73 -3.84
N ASN A 119 4.68 -10.55 -2.87
CA ASN A 119 4.25 -10.04 -1.57
C ASN A 119 5.36 -10.07 -0.52
N VAL A 120 6.46 -10.80 -0.76
CA VAL A 120 7.58 -10.90 0.17
C VAL A 120 8.84 -10.29 -0.45
N ASN A 121 9.39 -10.87 -1.51
CA ASN A 121 10.67 -10.44 -2.06
C ASN A 121 10.62 -8.98 -2.58
N GLY A 122 9.74 -8.70 -3.54
CA GLY A 122 9.59 -7.35 -4.08
C GLY A 122 9.10 -6.32 -3.05
N PHE A 123 8.31 -6.78 -2.07
CA PHE A 123 7.90 -5.93 -0.95
C PHE A 123 9.08 -5.53 -0.08
N VAL A 124 9.93 -6.48 0.33
CA VAL A 124 11.09 -6.19 1.20
C VAL A 124 12.09 -5.28 0.50
N GLU A 125 12.37 -5.51 -0.79
CA GLU A 125 13.28 -4.68 -1.57
C GLU A 125 12.82 -3.22 -1.60
N ILE A 126 11.60 -2.98 -2.05
CA ILE A 126 11.07 -1.62 -2.25
C ILE A 126 10.84 -0.89 -0.92
N VAL A 127 10.21 -1.56 0.04
CA VAL A 127 9.90 -0.94 1.34
C VAL A 127 11.17 -0.75 2.17
N GLY A 128 12.13 -1.69 2.10
CA GLY A 128 13.43 -1.57 2.75
C GLY A 128 14.24 -0.39 2.20
N TYR A 129 14.28 -0.24 0.87
CA TYR A 129 14.93 0.91 0.24
C TYR A 129 14.30 2.24 0.68
N ALA A 130 12.98 2.35 0.61
CA ALA A 130 12.27 3.58 1.02
C ALA A 130 12.45 3.88 2.51
N PHE A 131 12.48 2.86 3.37
CA PHE A 131 12.75 3.06 4.79
C PHE A 131 14.15 3.65 5.02
N ASN A 132 15.18 3.13 4.35
CA ASN A 132 16.54 3.65 4.44
C ASN A 132 16.65 5.08 3.88
N TYR A 133 15.95 5.38 2.79
CA TYR A 133 15.83 6.74 2.26
C TYR A 133 15.25 7.69 3.32
N PHE A 134 14.16 7.30 4.00
CA PHE A 134 13.57 8.09 5.08
C PHE A 134 14.45 8.20 6.33
N VAL A 135 15.28 7.19 6.61
CA VAL A 135 16.27 7.27 7.69
C VAL A 135 17.30 8.37 7.42
N GLN A 136 17.78 8.47 6.18
CA GLN A 136 18.73 9.52 5.76
C GLN A 136 18.07 10.90 5.82
N GLN A 137 16.88 11.06 5.29
CA GLN A 137 16.16 12.33 5.31
C GLN A 137 15.54 12.66 6.69
N ARG A 138 15.53 11.72 7.66
CA ARG A 138 15.03 11.83 9.04
C ARG A 138 13.52 11.87 9.22
N TYR A 139 12.74 11.83 8.18
CA TYR A 139 11.27 11.79 8.21
C TYR A 139 10.71 11.02 7.02
N GLY A 140 9.46 10.58 7.12
CA GLY A 140 8.72 9.95 6.03
C GLY A 140 7.57 9.09 6.51
N GLN A 141 6.75 8.65 5.57
CA GLN A 141 5.62 7.76 5.84
C GLN A 141 5.65 6.57 4.89
N ILE A 142 5.44 5.38 5.43
CA ILE A 142 5.23 4.16 4.66
C ILE A 142 3.84 3.64 4.97
N ALA A 143 3.06 3.34 3.94
CA ALA A 143 1.79 2.66 4.06
C ALA A 143 1.86 1.32 3.31
N ILE A 144 1.45 0.25 3.95
CA ILE A 144 1.57 -1.12 3.46
C ILE A 144 0.18 -1.73 3.39
N THR A 145 -0.25 -2.14 2.20
CA THR A 145 -1.53 -2.84 2.02
C THR A 145 -1.33 -4.34 2.27
N SER A 146 -1.49 -4.74 3.54
CA SER A 146 -1.55 -6.15 3.93
C SER A 146 -2.95 -6.74 3.68
N SER A 147 -3.57 -7.41 4.64
CA SER A 147 -4.95 -7.92 4.54
C SER A 147 -5.44 -8.44 5.90
N VAL A 148 -6.75 -8.51 6.08
CA VAL A 148 -7.37 -9.32 7.16
C VAL A 148 -6.98 -10.79 7.03
N ALA A 149 -6.78 -11.30 5.81
CA ALA A 149 -6.33 -12.67 5.57
C ALA A 149 -4.97 -13.01 6.21
N GLY A 150 -4.13 -12.00 6.53
CA GLY A 150 -2.87 -12.19 7.25
C GLY A 150 -3.03 -12.42 8.75
N VAL A 151 -4.23 -12.46 9.29
CA VAL A 151 -4.47 -12.67 10.72
C VAL A 151 -4.25 -14.12 11.14
N ARG A 152 -4.63 -15.07 10.29
CA ARG A 152 -4.45 -16.52 10.47
C ARG A 152 -4.29 -17.23 9.13
N GLY A 153 -3.76 -18.46 9.16
CA GLY A 153 -3.65 -19.32 7.99
C GLY A 153 -5.02 -19.58 7.35
N ASN A 154 -5.03 -19.76 6.04
CA ASN A 154 -6.21 -19.98 5.21
C ASN A 154 -5.96 -21.17 4.28
N SER A 155 -6.90 -22.11 4.21
CA SER A 155 -6.77 -23.34 3.41
C SER A 155 -6.85 -23.10 1.90
N TRP A 156 -7.48 -22.02 1.45
CA TRP A 156 -7.69 -21.70 0.04
C TRP A 156 -6.48 -21.06 -0.63
N ALA A 157 -5.69 -20.29 0.13
CA ALA A 157 -4.54 -19.53 -0.37
C ALA A 157 -3.47 -19.42 0.72
N PRO A 158 -2.77 -20.51 1.06
CA PRO A 158 -1.81 -20.53 2.17
C PRO A 158 -0.68 -19.51 2.02
N ALA A 159 -0.01 -19.44 0.86
CA ALA A 159 1.04 -18.46 0.62
C ALA A 159 0.52 -17.01 0.70
N TYR A 160 -0.70 -16.75 0.24
CA TYR A 160 -1.27 -15.41 0.34
C TYR A 160 -1.47 -14.99 1.80
N SER A 161 -2.12 -15.81 2.62
CA SER A 161 -2.34 -15.49 4.03
C SER A 161 -1.02 -15.35 4.79
N ALA A 162 -0.07 -16.26 4.55
CA ALA A 162 1.26 -16.19 5.13
C ALA A 162 2.03 -14.93 4.71
N SER A 163 2.00 -14.57 3.41
CA SER A 163 2.65 -13.36 2.91
C SER A 163 2.05 -12.07 3.50
N LYS A 164 0.73 -12.02 3.70
CA LYS A 164 0.07 -10.87 4.33
C LYS A 164 0.37 -10.78 5.84
N ALA A 165 0.56 -11.91 6.52
CA ALA A 165 1.07 -11.96 7.89
C ALA A 165 2.52 -11.45 7.96
N PHE A 166 3.38 -11.87 7.03
CA PHE A 166 4.73 -11.37 6.88
C PHE A 166 4.77 -9.84 6.73
N MET A 167 3.99 -9.27 5.81
CA MET A 167 3.92 -7.82 5.58
C MET A 167 3.51 -7.07 6.86
N SER A 168 2.54 -7.60 7.62
CA SER A 168 2.08 -7.00 8.88
C SER A 168 3.15 -7.04 9.96
N ASN A 169 3.85 -8.17 10.11
CA ASN A 169 4.96 -8.32 11.06
C ASN A 169 6.15 -7.41 10.69
N TYR A 170 6.49 -7.36 9.42
CA TYR A 170 7.54 -6.48 8.91
C TYR A 170 7.23 -4.99 9.17
N ALA A 171 5.98 -4.57 8.94
CA ALA A 171 5.52 -3.22 9.25
C ALA A 171 5.68 -2.87 10.74
N GLU A 172 5.38 -3.81 11.64
CA GLU A 172 5.59 -3.63 13.08
C GLU A 172 7.08 -3.49 13.40
N GLY A 173 7.93 -4.35 12.85
CA GLY A 173 9.39 -4.29 12.98
C GLY A 173 9.97 -2.94 12.54
N LEU A 174 9.52 -2.41 11.40
CA LEU A 174 9.93 -1.08 10.92
C LEU A 174 9.48 0.05 11.84
N ASN A 175 8.27 -0.01 12.43
CA ASN A 175 7.82 0.97 13.42
C ASN A 175 8.70 0.97 14.68
N ILE A 176 9.09 -0.23 15.18
CA ILE A 176 10.00 -0.37 16.31
C ILE A 176 11.37 0.21 15.96
N LYS A 177 11.90 -0.12 14.76
CA LYS A 177 13.19 0.38 14.27
C LYS A 177 13.19 1.91 14.16
N ALA A 178 12.14 2.52 13.60
CA ALA A 178 11.99 3.96 13.48
C ALA A 178 12.05 4.67 14.84
N LYS A 179 11.35 4.12 15.85
CA LYS A 179 11.38 4.64 17.22
C LYS A 179 12.78 4.56 17.84
N ARG A 180 13.47 3.42 17.70
CA ARG A 180 14.85 3.25 18.22
C ARG A 180 15.83 4.21 17.58
N LEU A 181 15.68 4.49 16.28
CA LEU A 181 16.48 5.45 15.54
C LEU A 181 16.12 6.90 15.84
N LYS A 182 15.09 7.17 16.65
CA LYS A 182 14.58 8.51 16.97
C LYS A 182 14.29 9.35 15.71
N LYS A 183 13.75 8.73 14.67
CA LYS A 183 13.38 9.39 13.41
C LYS A 183 11.86 9.61 13.34
N ASN A 184 11.45 10.71 12.68
CA ASN A 184 10.03 10.99 12.44
C ASN A 184 9.50 10.16 11.26
N ILE A 185 9.64 8.83 11.33
CA ILE A 185 9.15 7.88 10.34
C ILE A 185 7.95 7.15 10.93
N SER A 186 6.88 7.04 10.16
CA SER A 186 5.70 6.26 10.52
C SER A 186 5.42 5.17 9.49
N VAL A 187 4.99 4.00 9.96
CA VAL A 187 4.59 2.89 9.10
C VAL A 187 3.15 2.51 9.43
N THR A 188 2.27 2.57 8.44
CA THR A 188 0.85 2.22 8.55
C THR A 188 0.60 0.87 7.89
N ASP A 189 0.18 -0.12 8.66
CA ASP A 189 -0.31 -1.40 8.17
C ASP A 189 -1.81 -1.29 7.89
N ILE A 190 -2.16 -1.29 6.60
CA ILE A 190 -3.54 -1.23 6.11
C ILE A 190 -4.01 -2.67 5.91
N ARG A 191 -5.07 -3.06 6.62
CA ARG A 191 -5.66 -4.42 6.58
C ARG A 191 -7.05 -4.40 5.96
N PRO A 192 -7.18 -4.44 4.64
CA PRO A 192 -8.48 -4.53 4.00
C PRO A 192 -9.13 -5.90 4.22
N GLY A 193 -10.46 -5.89 4.33
CA GLY A 193 -11.28 -7.04 4.00
C GLY A 193 -11.65 -7.05 2.51
N PHE A 194 -12.88 -7.41 2.17
CA PHE A 194 -13.33 -7.39 0.76
C PHE A 194 -13.64 -5.96 0.30
N ILE A 195 -12.94 -5.54 -0.76
CA ILE A 195 -13.16 -4.24 -1.42
C ILE A 195 -13.60 -4.52 -2.85
N ASP A 196 -14.62 -3.79 -3.32
CA ASP A 196 -15.11 -3.90 -4.69
C ASP A 196 -14.04 -3.47 -5.69
N THR A 197 -13.37 -4.47 -6.25
CA THR A 197 -12.38 -4.34 -7.31
C THR A 197 -12.60 -5.43 -8.35
N LYS A 198 -12.06 -5.25 -9.55
CA LYS A 198 -12.19 -6.28 -10.62
C LYS A 198 -11.71 -7.67 -10.18
N LYS A 199 -10.83 -7.76 -9.18
CA LYS A 199 -10.32 -9.04 -8.62
C LYS A 199 -11.25 -9.67 -7.58
N SER A 200 -12.19 -8.93 -7.00
CA SER A 200 -13.03 -9.39 -5.89
C SER A 200 -14.41 -9.89 -6.32
N LYS A 201 -14.54 -10.42 -7.54
CA LYS A 201 -15.81 -10.94 -8.05
C LYS A 201 -15.95 -12.43 -7.72
N GLY A 202 -16.44 -12.75 -6.53
CA GLY A 202 -16.83 -14.12 -6.13
C GLY A 202 -18.16 -14.11 -5.37
N ASN A 203 -18.99 -15.15 -5.57
CA ASN A 203 -20.36 -15.23 -5.01
C ASN A 203 -20.44 -15.37 -3.48
N ALA A 204 -19.31 -15.51 -2.77
CA ALA A 204 -19.27 -15.73 -1.32
C ALA A 204 -18.74 -14.54 -0.52
N GLN A 205 -18.69 -13.34 -1.11
CA GLN A 205 -18.16 -12.17 -0.43
C GLN A 205 -19.23 -11.43 0.35
N PHE A 206 -19.01 -11.26 1.65
CA PHE A 206 -19.87 -10.46 2.52
C PHE A 206 -19.14 -9.19 2.95
N TRP A 207 -19.92 -8.13 3.24
CA TRP A 207 -19.40 -6.83 3.66
C TRP A 207 -18.39 -6.20 2.69
N VAL A 208 -18.63 -6.37 1.40
CA VAL A 208 -17.84 -5.69 0.35
C VAL A 208 -18.02 -4.19 0.47
N VAL A 209 -16.93 -3.45 0.49
CA VAL A 209 -16.94 -2.00 0.54
C VAL A 209 -16.53 -1.41 -0.82
N ARG A 210 -17.20 -0.34 -1.24
CA ARG A 210 -16.81 0.40 -2.44
C ARG A 210 -15.41 0.96 -2.28
N LYS A 211 -14.60 0.90 -3.35
CA LYS A 211 -13.18 1.31 -3.33
C LYS A 211 -13.01 2.78 -2.92
N GLU A 212 -13.93 3.68 -3.29
CA GLU A 212 -13.86 5.10 -2.95
C GLU A 212 -13.98 5.32 -1.43
N ILE A 213 -14.85 4.57 -0.76
CA ILE A 213 -14.99 4.61 0.71
C ILE A 213 -13.74 4.05 1.37
N ALA A 214 -13.25 2.92 0.87
CA ALA A 214 -12.03 2.30 1.38
C ALA A 214 -10.82 3.25 1.29
N VAL A 215 -10.65 3.92 0.15
CA VAL A 215 -9.54 4.84 -0.09
C VAL A 215 -9.61 6.07 0.82
N LYS A 216 -10.81 6.63 1.07
CA LYS A 216 -10.97 7.72 2.05
C LYS A 216 -10.50 7.30 3.45
N GLU A 217 -10.83 6.09 3.90
CA GLU A 217 -10.37 5.56 5.19
C GLU A 217 -8.86 5.32 5.20
N ILE A 218 -8.28 4.82 4.10
CA ILE A 218 -6.84 4.60 3.93
C ILE A 218 -6.08 5.92 4.04
N ILE A 219 -6.44 6.93 3.25
CA ILE A 219 -5.78 8.24 3.25
C ILE A 219 -5.85 8.87 4.64
N LYS A 220 -7.05 8.87 5.26
CA LYS A 220 -7.22 9.37 6.62
C LYS A 220 -6.34 8.64 7.65
N ALA A 221 -6.10 7.34 7.47
CA ALA A 221 -5.21 6.58 8.35
C ALA A 221 -3.74 6.95 8.14
N ILE A 222 -3.31 7.16 6.90
CA ILE A 222 -1.96 7.62 6.54
C ILE A 222 -1.71 9.02 7.12
N GLU A 223 -2.61 9.97 6.89
CA GLU A 223 -2.51 11.33 7.41
C GLU A 223 -2.40 11.37 8.95
N LYS A 224 -3.16 10.49 9.62
CA LYS A 224 -3.13 10.35 11.09
C LYS A 224 -1.99 9.48 11.60
N LYS A 225 -1.10 9.01 10.73
CA LYS A 225 0.04 8.14 11.08
C LYS A 225 -0.38 6.91 11.92
N LYS A 226 -1.54 6.31 11.62
CA LYS A 226 -2.03 5.15 12.36
C LYS A 226 -1.11 3.95 12.14
N ARG A 227 -0.73 3.24 13.21
CA ARG A 227 0.11 2.05 13.10
C ARG A 227 -0.61 0.91 12.37
N VAL A 228 -1.89 0.67 12.67
CA VAL A 228 -2.73 -0.36 12.05
C VAL A 228 -4.11 0.21 11.76
N VAL A 229 -4.66 -0.11 10.61
CA VAL A 229 -6.04 0.22 10.26
C VAL A 229 -6.72 -0.94 9.54
N TYR A 230 -7.88 -1.33 9.99
CA TYR A 230 -8.76 -2.28 9.29
C TYR A 230 -9.76 -1.51 8.43
N ILE A 231 -9.91 -1.92 7.18
CA ILE A 231 -10.86 -1.35 6.23
C ILE A 231 -11.97 -2.39 5.97
N THR A 232 -13.15 -2.23 6.53
CA THR A 232 -13.67 -1.23 7.47
C THR A 232 -13.48 -1.66 8.93
N LYS A 233 -14.02 -0.90 9.92
CA LYS A 233 -13.94 -1.26 11.36
C LYS A 233 -14.52 -2.65 11.68
N ARG A 234 -15.54 -3.10 10.94
CA ARG A 234 -16.15 -4.44 11.08
C ARG A 234 -15.13 -5.55 10.92
N TRP A 235 -14.21 -5.39 9.95
CA TRP A 235 -13.13 -6.34 9.73
C TRP A 235 -12.12 -6.38 10.88
N GLY A 236 -11.98 -5.29 11.62
CA GLY A 236 -11.19 -5.28 12.87
C GLY A 236 -11.78 -6.20 13.93
N LEU A 237 -13.11 -6.20 14.09
CA LEU A 237 -13.81 -7.10 15.01
C LEU A 237 -13.64 -8.56 14.57
N VAL A 238 -13.87 -8.85 13.27
CA VAL A 238 -13.67 -10.20 12.70
C VAL A 238 -12.24 -10.69 12.95
N ALA A 239 -11.25 -9.84 12.71
CA ALA A 239 -9.84 -10.17 12.93
C ALA A 239 -9.54 -10.52 14.40
N GLN A 240 -10.15 -9.81 15.36
CA GLN A 240 -10.00 -10.12 16.79
C GLN A 240 -10.64 -11.47 17.13
N ILE A 241 -11.87 -11.70 16.66
CA ILE A 241 -12.55 -12.99 16.85
C ILE A 241 -11.71 -14.13 16.26
N MET A 242 -11.23 -13.98 15.02
CA MET A 242 -10.39 -14.99 14.36
C MET A 242 -9.13 -15.31 15.18
N LYS A 243 -8.50 -14.31 15.80
CA LYS A 243 -7.30 -14.52 16.64
C LYS A 243 -7.60 -15.33 17.90
N LEU A 244 -8.75 -15.12 18.50
CA LEU A 244 -9.13 -15.74 19.77
C LEU A 244 -9.74 -17.14 19.61
N LEU A 245 -10.24 -17.47 18.41
CA LEU A 245 -10.84 -18.79 18.16
C LEU A 245 -9.82 -19.92 18.36
N PRO A 246 -10.15 -20.96 19.16
CA PRO A 246 -9.35 -22.18 19.25
C PRO A 246 -9.15 -22.81 17.87
N TYR A 247 -8.01 -23.45 17.65
CA TYR A 247 -7.70 -24.06 16.36
C TYR A 247 -8.74 -25.10 15.92
N SER A 248 -9.26 -25.88 16.86
CA SER A 248 -10.29 -26.90 16.63
C SER A 248 -11.60 -26.34 16.04
N ILE A 249 -11.95 -25.10 16.41
CA ILE A 249 -13.12 -24.40 15.86
C ILE A 249 -12.74 -23.72 14.53
N TYR A 250 -11.62 -22.99 14.50
CA TYR A 250 -11.17 -22.25 13.33
C TYR A 250 -11.03 -23.13 12.08
N ARG A 251 -10.41 -24.31 12.21
CA ARG A 251 -10.20 -25.25 11.09
C ARG A 251 -11.49 -25.78 10.43
N ARG A 252 -12.64 -25.62 11.08
CA ARG A 252 -13.94 -26.03 10.54
C ARG A 252 -14.63 -24.94 9.72
N ILE A 253 -14.16 -23.70 9.86
CA ILE A 253 -14.78 -22.51 9.25
C ILE A 253 -14.01 -22.06 8.01
N VAL A 254 -12.70 -22.42 7.92
CA VAL A 254 -11.78 -21.87 6.91
C VAL A 254 -11.20 -22.97 5.99
#